data_c5bd718ad7e0eb6f04cee0af53bc2846
#
_entry.id   c5bd718ad7e0eb6f04cee0af53bc2846
#
_cell.length_a   1.000
_cell.length_b   1.000
_cell.length_c   1.000
_cell.angle_alpha   90.00
_cell.angle_beta   90.00
_cell.angle_gamma   90.00
#
_symmetry.space_group_name_H-M   'P 1'
#
loop_
_entity.id
_entity.type
_entity.pdbx_description
1 polymer ?
#
loop_
_entity_poly.entity_id
_entity_poly.type
_entity_poly.pdbx_seq_one_letter_code
_entity_poly.pdbx_strand_id
1 'polypeptide(L)'
;MGLVSVLTRSVPRTVLQRGAHLALQSVAWTYAGNSLEDPIVGKSYRKMLPYGRVRSRANALAPHSLSLERHRAVWAYLKGSTSFFTTQGKMLHLAPEYCFLKRFKNQTSLEYITADLNSPWADHHFDCHDIPFDDNTFDVLMANHLLEHVEDDRQVLKEFCRVMKPGGWGILQVPVNHKDGDTAEDPNVTDPMERERLYWQQDHVRLYGHKDYPKRLKEAGFEVEVVDMKDALGEARFKRYSLGEERWIYKVTKPAV
;
A
#
# COMPACT_ATOMS: atom_id res chain seq x y z
N MET A 1 -16.67 -1.73 29.28
CA MET A 1 -15.68 -2.18 28.28
C MET A 1 -16.31 -3.31 27.48
N GLY A 2 -16.44 -3.19 26.17
CA GLY A 2 -17.12 -4.19 25.34
C GLY A 2 -16.24 -5.42 25.12
N LEU A 3 -16.84 -6.58 24.90
CA LEU A 3 -16.19 -7.88 24.65
C LEU A 3 -15.08 -7.79 23.57
N VAL A 4 -15.28 -6.93 22.58
CA VAL A 4 -14.33 -6.66 21.49
C VAL A 4 -13.02 -6.02 21.99
N SER A 5 -13.09 -5.11 22.99
CA SER A 5 -11.88 -4.44 23.53
C SER A 5 -11.03 -5.37 24.40
N VAL A 6 -11.63 -6.38 25.02
CA VAL A 6 -10.92 -7.41 25.81
C VAL A 6 -10.25 -8.40 24.85
N LEU A 7 -10.95 -8.86 23.81
CA LEU A 7 -10.40 -9.78 22.81
C LEU A 7 -9.21 -9.19 22.03
N THR A 8 -9.27 -7.89 21.70
CA THR A 8 -8.16 -7.23 20.95
C THR A 8 -6.91 -6.99 21.78
N ARG A 9 -6.99 -7.06 23.13
CA ARG A 9 -5.83 -6.92 24.04
C ARG A 9 -5.15 -8.25 24.39
N SER A 10 -5.90 -9.35 24.31
CA SER A 10 -5.44 -10.67 24.81
C SER A 10 -5.09 -11.66 23.71
N VAL A 11 -5.49 -11.38 22.44
CA VAL A 11 -5.26 -12.30 21.32
C VAL A 11 -4.25 -11.68 20.35
N PRO A 12 -3.22 -12.42 19.94
CA PRO A 12 -2.24 -11.92 18.96
C PRO A 12 -2.93 -11.41 17.69
N ARG A 13 -2.46 -10.27 17.18
CA ARG A 13 -3.02 -9.60 15.99
C ARG A 13 -3.17 -10.54 14.79
N THR A 14 -2.21 -11.46 14.62
CA THR A 14 -2.24 -12.51 13.57
C THR A 14 -3.43 -13.44 13.68
N VAL A 15 -3.77 -13.87 14.90
CA VAL A 15 -4.90 -14.79 15.15
C VAL A 15 -6.21 -14.06 14.88
N LEU A 16 -6.32 -12.80 15.34
CA LEU A 16 -7.50 -11.97 15.09
C LEU A 16 -7.69 -11.72 13.58
N GLN A 17 -6.62 -11.41 12.86
CA GLN A 17 -6.67 -11.19 11.42
C GLN A 17 -7.06 -12.47 10.66
N ARG A 18 -6.48 -13.62 11.02
CA ARG A 18 -6.85 -14.91 10.41
C ARG A 18 -8.30 -15.28 10.72
N GLY A 19 -8.74 -15.10 11.96
CA GLY A 19 -10.11 -15.34 12.38
C GLY A 19 -11.12 -14.44 11.63
N ALA A 20 -10.83 -13.16 11.54
CA ALA A 20 -11.63 -12.20 10.77
C ALA A 20 -11.69 -12.58 9.28
N HIS A 21 -10.55 -12.99 8.70
CA HIS A 21 -10.49 -13.43 7.31
C HIS A 21 -11.38 -14.66 7.06
N LEU A 22 -11.28 -15.69 7.89
CA LEU A 22 -12.10 -16.88 7.79
C LEU A 22 -13.59 -16.56 7.96
N ALA A 23 -13.93 -15.72 8.94
CA ALA A 23 -15.31 -15.28 9.17
C ALA A 23 -15.87 -14.49 7.96
N LEU A 24 -15.06 -13.58 7.38
CA LEU A 24 -15.47 -12.83 6.20
C LEU A 24 -15.58 -13.69 4.95
N GLN A 25 -14.69 -14.66 4.78
CA GLN A 25 -14.78 -15.62 3.68
C GLN A 25 -16.03 -16.49 3.78
N SER A 26 -16.42 -16.92 4.98
CA SER A 26 -17.63 -17.75 5.19
C SER A 26 -18.93 -17.04 4.82
N VAL A 27 -18.97 -15.70 4.88
CA VAL A 27 -20.14 -14.89 4.50
C VAL A 27 -19.99 -14.20 3.15
N ALA A 28 -18.83 -14.33 2.48
CA ALA A 28 -18.53 -13.64 1.24
C ALA A 28 -19.49 -13.98 0.09
N TRP A 29 -20.08 -15.18 0.09
CA TRP A 29 -21.10 -15.59 -0.87
C TRP A 29 -22.34 -14.69 -0.83
N THR A 30 -22.69 -14.12 0.33
CA THR A 30 -23.82 -13.18 0.45
C THR A 30 -23.59 -11.86 -0.29
N TYR A 31 -22.35 -11.58 -0.65
CA TYR A 31 -21.92 -10.41 -1.42
C TYR A 31 -21.80 -10.69 -2.93
N ALA A 32 -21.95 -11.96 -3.35
CA ALA A 32 -21.81 -12.36 -4.75
C ALA A 32 -22.73 -11.57 -5.69
N GLY A 33 -22.24 -11.27 -6.89
CA GLY A 33 -22.95 -10.51 -7.93
C GLY A 33 -21.95 -10.02 -8.98
N ASN A 34 -22.39 -9.18 -9.91
CA ASN A 34 -21.60 -8.79 -11.09
C ASN A 34 -21.32 -7.28 -11.19
N SER A 35 -21.68 -6.49 -10.17
CA SER A 35 -21.53 -5.03 -10.23
C SER A 35 -20.10 -4.55 -9.99
N LEU A 36 -19.40 -5.19 -9.04
CA LEU A 36 -18.02 -4.86 -8.65
C LEU A 36 -17.13 -6.07 -8.81
N GLU A 37 -15.83 -5.84 -8.93
CA GLU A 37 -14.83 -6.91 -9.09
C GLU A 37 -13.60 -6.63 -8.25
N ASP A 38 -13.10 -7.66 -7.58
CA ASP A 38 -11.77 -7.67 -6.99
C ASP A 38 -10.81 -8.34 -7.97
N PRO A 39 -9.95 -7.56 -8.66
CA PRO A 39 -9.03 -8.09 -9.65
C PRO A 39 -7.92 -8.96 -9.05
N ILE A 40 -7.68 -8.87 -7.73
CA ILE A 40 -6.64 -9.65 -7.03
C ILE A 40 -7.02 -11.13 -6.98
N VAL A 41 -8.30 -11.45 -6.78
CA VAL A 41 -8.80 -12.83 -6.70
C VAL A 41 -9.72 -13.21 -7.87
N GLY A 42 -10.04 -12.28 -8.76
CA GLY A 42 -10.97 -12.50 -9.87
C GLY A 42 -12.40 -12.83 -9.41
N LYS A 43 -12.83 -12.25 -8.29
CA LYS A 43 -14.18 -12.45 -7.74
C LYS A 43 -15.03 -11.22 -7.96
N SER A 44 -16.31 -11.46 -8.32
CA SER A 44 -17.28 -10.39 -8.53
C SER A 44 -18.33 -10.34 -7.42
N TYR A 45 -18.81 -9.13 -7.13
CA TYR A 45 -19.72 -8.82 -6.03
C TYR A 45 -20.85 -7.88 -6.48
N ARG A 46 -22.01 -7.97 -5.81
CA ARG A 46 -23.05 -6.93 -5.91
C ARG A 46 -22.67 -5.66 -5.14
N LYS A 47 -21.91 -5.81 -4.05
CA LYS A 47 -21.33 -4.75 -3.22
C LYS A 47 -20.14 -5.31 -2.45
N MET A 48 -19.25 -4.44 -1.99
CA MET A 48 -18.19 -4.79 -1.04
C MET A 48 -18.49 -4.20 0.34
N LEU A 49 -17.67 -4.55 1.33
CA LEU A 49 -17.82 -4.07 2.71
C LEU A 49 -17.39 -2.59 2.82
N PRO A 50 -18.01 -1.82 3.70
CA PRO A 50 -17.51 -0.50 4.05
C PRO A 50 -16.21 -0.63 4.86
N TYR A 51 -15.33 0.36 4.76
CA TYR A 51 -14.09 0.44 5.52
C TYR A 51 -13.71 1.89 5.82
N GLY A 52 -13.08 2.09 6.97
CA GLY A 52 -12.58 3.37 7.46
C GLY A 52 -13.15 3.70 8.84
N ARG A 53 -12.27 4.11 9.76
CA ARG A 53 -12.63 4.42 11.14
C ARG A 53 -13.18 5.86 11.26
N VAL A 54 -12.47 6.81 10.70
CA VAL A 54 -12.85 8.24 10.74
C VAL A 54 -13.81 8.58 9.60
N ARG A 55 -13.49 8.12 8.40
CA ARG A 55 -14.32 8.29 7.20
C ARG A 55 -14.62 6.93 6.60
N SER A 56 -15.82 6.42 6.88
CA SER A 56 -16.25 5.15 6.28
C SER A 56 -16.54 5.33 4.79
N ARG A 57 -15.88 4.50 3.97
CA ARG A 57 -16.08 4.45 2.51
C ARG A 57 -16.87 3.21 2.16
N ALA A 58 -17.93 3.37 1.39
CA ALA A 58 -18.72 2.26 0.89
C ALA A 58 -17.91 1.45 -0.16
N ASN A 59 -18.12 0.15 -0.21
CA ASN A 59 -17.48 -0.76 -1.18
C ASN A 59 -15.94 -0.76 -1.14
N ALA A 60 -15.36 -0.43 0.00
CA ALA A 60 -13.92 -0.28 0.15
C ALA A 60 -13.19 -1.62 0.31
N LEU A 61 -13.72 -2.54 1.12
CA LEU A 61 -13.06 -3.79 1.51
C LEU A 61 -13.66 -4.99 0.77
N ALA A 62 -12.85 -5.67 -0.02
CA ALA A 62 -13.26 -6.89 -0.73
C ALA A 62 -13.32 -8.10 0.23
N PRO A 63 -14.45 -8.86 0.28
CA PRO A 63 -14.65 -9.88 1.30
C PRO A 63 -13.67 -11.07 1.24
N HIS A 64 -13.20 -11.46 0.04
CA HIS A 64 -12.31 -12.62 -0.11
C HIS A 64 -10.83 -12.31 0.05
N SER A 65 -10.35 -11.21 -0.50
CA SER A 65 -8.92 -10.85 -0.45
C SER A 65 -8.57 -9.98 0.74
N LEU A 66 -9.56 -9.33 1.35
CA LEU A 66 -9.40 -8.21 2.28
C LEU A 66 -8.65 -7.02 1.65
N SER A 67 -8.67 -6.92 0.33
CA SER A 67 -8.09 -5.79 -0.37
C SER A 67 -8.93 -4.53 -0.20
N LEU A 68 -8.24 -3.40 -0.03
CA LEU A 68 -8.79 -2.07 -0.12
C LEU A 68 -8.64 -1.51 -1.54
N GLU A 69 -9.22 -0.35 -1.77
CA GLU A 69 -9.19 0.37 -3.06
C GLU A 69 -7.75 0.50 -3.59
N ARG A 70 -6.82 0.98 -2.75
CA ARG A 70 -5.40 1.14 -3.09
C ARG A 70 -4.72 -0.16 -3.52
N HIS A 71 -5.05 -1.27 -2.86
CA HIS A 71 -4.46 -2.58 -3.22
C HIS A 71 -4.97 -3.03 -4.59
N ARG A 72 -6.24 -2.81 -4.89
CA ARG A 72 -6.80 -3.13 -6.21
C ARG A 72 -6.25 -2.24 -7.31
N ALA A 73 -6.00 -0.95 -7.00
CA ALA A 73 -5.35 -0.02 -7.94
C ALA A 73 -3.93 -0.48 -8.28
N VAL A 74 -3.09 -0.75 -7.26
CA VAL A 74 -1.73 -1.28 -7.44
C VAL A 74 -1.74 -2.59 -8.22
N TRP A 75 -2.60 -3.55 -7.86
CA TRP A 75 -2.70 -4.83 -8.57
C TRP A 75 -3.08 -4.66 -10.04
N ALA A 76 -4.08 -3.81 -10.32
CA ALA A 76 -4.53 -3.54 -11.69
C ALA A 76 -3.42 -2.89 -12.52
N TYR A 77 -2.65 -1.97 -11.92
CA TYR A 77 -1.49 -1.37 -12.55
C TYR A 77 -0.38 -2.39 -12.83
N LEU A 78 0.01 -3.18 -11.83
CA LEU A 78 1.02 -4.24 -12.00
C LEU A 78 0.67 -5.20 -13.13
N LYS A 79 -0.60 -5.60 -13.21
CA LYS A 79 -1.07 -6.58 -14.20
C LYS A 79 -1.25 -6.00 -15.59
N GLY A 80 -1.67 -4.74 -15.70
CA GLY A 80 -2.06 -4.13 -16.98
C GLY A 80 -0.99 -3.27 -17.62
N SER A 81 -0.07 -2.71 -16.83
CA SER A 81 0.84 -1.64 -17.29
C SER A 81 2.32 -1.93 -17.02
N THR A 82 2.64 -3.10 -16.45
CA THR A 82 4.03 -3.47 -16.16
C THR A 82 4.33 -4.92 -16.53
N SER A 83 5.62 -5.26 -16.59
CA SER A 83 6.10 -6.64 -16.74
C SER A 83 6.25 -7.37 -15.39
N PHE A 84 5.69 -6.87 -14.29
CA PHE A 84 5.90 -7.38 -12.93
C PHE A 84 5.82 -8.91 -12.83
N PHE A 85 4.79 -9.52 -13.40
CA PHE A 85 4.54 -10.96 -13.29
C PHE A 85 5.48 -11.83 -14.17
N THR A 86 6.30 -11.22 -15.00
CA THR A 86 7.33 -11.88 -15.81
C THR A 86 8.75 -11.38 -15.51
N THR A 87 8.87 -10.36 -14.66
CA THR A 87 10.16 -9.80 -14.22
C THR A 87 10.92 -10.83 -13.41
N GLN A 88 12.22 -10.96 -13.70
CA GLN A 88 13.17 -11.75 -12.91
C GLN A 88 13.98 -10.82 -12.00
N GLY A 89 14.46 -11.33 -10.89
CA GLY A 89 15.32 -10.59 -9.97
C GLY A 89 14.83 -10.64 -8.53
N LYS A 90 15.15 -9.61 -7.75
CA LYS A 90 14.82 -9.49 -6.33
C LYS A 90 13.82 -8.37 -6.09
N MET A 91 12.84 -8.65 -5.25
CA MET A 91 11.84 -7.68 -4.82
C MET A 91 11.88 -7.48 -3.32
N LEU A 92 11.97 -6.22 -2.89
CA LEU A 92 11.72 -5.81 -1.50
C LEU A 92 10.32 -5.24 -1.38
N HIS A 93 9.51 -5.83 -0.50
CA HIS A 93 8.17 -5.35 -0.16
C HIS A 93 8.14 -4.93 1.31
N LEU A 94 8.11 -3.63 1.56
CA LEU A 94 8.06 -3.03 2.88
C LEU A 94 6.60 -2.89 3.34
N ALA A 95 6.33 -3.12 4.63
CA ALA A 95 4.99 -3.14 5.21
C ALA A 95 4.00 -4.03 4.42
N PRO A 96 4.32 -5.33 4.19
CA PRO A 96 3.64 -6.16 3.21
C PRO A 96 2.16 -6.38 3.55
N GLU A 97 1.30 -6.11 2.56
CA GLU A 97 -0.14 -6.29 2.72
C GLU A 97 -0.56 -7.74 2.51
N TYR A 98 -1.41 -8.20 3.39
CA TYR A 98 -1.89 -9.59 3.41
C TYR A 98 -2.48 -10.05 2.07
N CYS A 99 -3.18 -9.19 1.35
CA CYS A 99 -3.80 -9.51 0.07
C CYS A 99 -2.79 -9.84 -1.05
N PHE A 100 -1.55 -9.37 -0.93
CA PHE A 100 -0.47 -9.62 -1.91
C PHE A 100 0.44 -10.79 -1.53
N LEU A 101 0.69 -11.03 -0.24
CA LEU A 101 1.70 -11.97 0.26
C LEU A 101 1.73 -13.32 -0.47
N LYS A 102 0.61 -14.04 -0.45
CA LYS A 102 0.52 -15.36 -1.09
C LYS A 102 0.74 -15.31 -2.59
N ARG A 103 0.30 -14.23 -3.24
CA ARG A 103 0.38 -14.08 -4.68
C ARG A 103 1.79 -13.77 -5.14
N PHE A 104 2.46 -12.86 -4.45
CA PHE A 104 3.85 -12.53 -4.77
C PHE A 104 4.81 -13.68 -4.39
N LYS A 105 4.57 -14.38 -3.28
CA LYS A 105 5.32 -15.61 -2.93
C LYS A 105 5.19 -16.72 -3.98
N ASN A 106 4.07 -16.76 -4.72
CA ASN A 106 3.87 -17.71 -5.81
C ASN A 106 4.42 -17.23 -7.16
N GLN A 107 4.96 -16.01 -7.21
CA GLN A 107 5.62 -15.47 -8.40
C GLN A 107 7.01 -16.08 -8.50
N THR A 108 7.17 -17.05 -9.39
CA THR A 108 8.39 -17.89 -9.49
C THR A 108 9.62 -17.17 -10.06
N SER A 109 9.45 -16.02 -10.71
CA SER A 109 10.53 -15.25 -11.33
C SER A 109 11.20 -14.23 -10.40
N LEU A 110 10.58 -13.92 -9.25
CA LEU A 110 11.10 -12.96 -8.27
C LEU A 110 11.51 -13.65 -6.96
N GLU A 111 12.70 -13.36 -6.47
CA GLU A 111 13.08 -13.58 -5.08
C GLU A 111 12.34 -12.52 -4.24
N TYR A 112 11.22 -12.95 -3.64
CA TYR A 112 10.32 -12.06 -2.91
C TYR A 112 10.71 -11.97 -1.45
N ILE A 113 11.18 -10.81 -1.03
CA ILE A 113 11.64 -10.49 0.33
C ILE A 113 10.68 -9.48 0.93
N THR A 114 10.21 -9.74 2.15
CA THR A 114 9.32 -8.85 2.88
C THR A 114 9.97 -8.32 4.14
N ALA A 115 9.72 -7.04 4.45
CA ALA A 115 10.25 -6.42 5.65
C ALA A 115 9.23 -5.45 6.30
N ASP A 116 9.27 -5.41 7.62
CA ASP A 116 8.45 -4.49 8.43
C ASP A 116 9.09 -4.37 9.80
N LEU A 117 8.85 -3.27 10.51
CA LEU A 117 9.39 -3.10 11.86
C LEU A 117 8.86 -4.17 12.83
N ASN A 118 7.57 -4.50 12.78
CA ASN A 118 6.89 -5.35 13.78
C ASN A 118 5.89 -6.37 13.20
N SER A 119 5.65 -6.37 11.89
CA SER A 119 4.63 -7.23 11.30
C SER A 119 5.06 -8.70 11.31
N PRO A 120 4.27 -9.62 11.88
CA PRO A 120 4.59 -11.05 11.87
C PRO A 120 4.46 -11.70 10.48
N TRP A 121 4.11 -10.94 9.46
CA TRP A 121 4.01 -11.37 8.07
C TRP A 121 5.28 -11.10 7.28
N ALA A 122 6.19 -10.30 7.85
CA ALA A 122 7.47 -9.97 7.21
C ALA A 122 8.52 -11.04 7.52
N ASP A 123 9.38 -11.30 6.53
CA ASP A 123 10.50 -12.23 6.65
C ASP A 123 11.68 -11.57 7.40
N HIS A 124 11.79 -10.22 7.33
CA HIS A 124 12.82 -9.41 7.98
C HIS A 124 12.20 -8.31 8.85
N HIS A 125 12.90 -7.97 9.95
CA HIS A 125 12.50 -6.90 10.86
C HIS A 125 13.64 -5.90 11.01
N PHE A 126 13.42 -4.68 10.49
CA PHE A 126 14.37 -3.57 10.60
C PHE A 126 13.64 -2.23 10.43
N ASP A 127 14.32 -1.16 10.83
CA ASP A 127 13.88 0.20 10.55
C ASP A 127 14.26 0.58 9.13
N CYS A 128 13.31 1.12 8.37
CA CYS A 128 13.55 1.53 6.98
C CYS A 128 14.44 2.79 6.83
N HIS A 129 14.79 3.46 7.94
CA HIS A 129 15.81 4.52 7.94
C HIS A 129 17.25 3.97 7.76
N ASP A 130 17.46 2.67 8.02
CA ASP A 130 18.75 1.98 7.85
C ASP A 130 18.47 0.55 7.35
N ILE A 131 18.37 0.38 6.06
CA ILE A 131 18.01 -0.89 5.43
C ILE A 131 19.25 -1.81 5.38
N PRO A 132 19.25 -2.99 6.05
CA PRO A 132 20.42 -3.84 6.18
C PRO A 132 20.67 -4.71 4.93
N PHE A 133 20.60 -4.10 3.77
CA PHE A 133 20.96 -4.69 2.48
C PHE A 133 21.95 -3.80 1.74
N ASP A 134 22.80 -4.42 0.93
CA ASP A 134 23.79 -3.72 0.13
C ASP A 134 23.14 -2.80 -0.91
N ASP A 135 23.91 -1.82 -1.36
CA ASP A 135 23.54 -0.94 -2.47
C ASP A 135 23.19 -1.78 -3.72
N ASN A 136 22.22 -1.32 -4.49
CA ASN A 136 21.88 -1.94 -5.79
C ASN A 136 21.51 -3.43 -5.69
N THR A 137 20.75 -3.81 -4.66
CA THR A 137 20.33 -5.20 -4.43
C THR A 137 19.03 -5.55 -5.14
N PHE A 138 18.05 -4.64 -5.17
CA PHE A 138 16.69 -4.93 -5.58
C PHE A 138 16.35 -4.41 -6.97
N ASP A 139 15.70 -5.25 -7.77
CA ASP A 139 15.16 -4.90 -9.08
C ASP A 139 13.79 -4.22 -8.96
N VAL A 140 13.01 -4.61 -7.93
CA VAL A 140 11.68 -4.05 -7.65
C VAL A 140 11.56 -3.70 -6.17
N LEU A 141 10.97 -2.54 -5.87
CA LEU A 141 10.65 -2.11 -4.50
C LEU A 141 9.19 -1.71 -4.39
N MET A 142 8.52 -2.14 -3.34
CA MET A 142 7.14 -1.74 -3.04
C MET A 142 7.02 -1.30 -1.58
N ALA A 143 6.45 -0.10 -1.38
CA ALA A 143 6.08 0.42 -0.07
C ALA A 143 4.77 1.20 -0.21
N ASN A 144 3.72 0.68 0.44
CA ASN A 144 2.41 1.29 0.38
C ASN A 144 2.00 1.72 1.78
N HIS A 145 1.69 3.01 1.95
CA HIS A 145 1.25 3.57 3.22
C HIS A 145 2.23 3.28 4.36
N LEU A 146 3.49 3.62 4.12
CA LEU A 146 4.61 3.51 5.06
C LEU A 146 5.17 4.89 5.42
N LEU A 147 5.40 5.75 4.41
CA LEU A 147 6.15 6.99 4.55
C LEU A 147 5.44 8.04 5.41
N GLU A 148 4.14 7.97 5.54
CA GLU A 148 3.35 8.83 6.43
C GLU A 148 3.55 8.54 7.92
N HIS A 149 4.15 7.37 8.25
CA HIS A 149 4.40 6.93 9.61
C HIS A 149 5.85 7.15 10.08
N VAL A 150 6.79 7.37 9.15
CA VAL A 150 8.22 7.51 9.48
C VAL A 150 8.56 8.95 9.84
N GLU A 151 9.52 9.15 10.75
CA GLU A 151 9.91 10.51 11.17
C GLU A 151 10.62 11.27 10.06
N ASP A 152 11.61 10.65 9.40
CA ASP A 152 12.37 11.24 8.29
C ASP A 152 12.13 10.47 7.00
N ASP A 153 11.09 10.86 6.25
CA ASP A 153 10.76 10.26 4.96
C ASP A 153 11.84 10.49 3.90
N ARG A 154 12.61 11.57 4.00
CA ARG A 154 13.69 11.88 3.06
C ARG A 154 14.86 10.93 3.24
N GLN A 155 15.20 10.56 4.48
CA GLN A 155 16.19 9.53 4.77
C GLN A 155 15.73 8.17 4.24
N VAL A 156 14.48 7.79 4.52
CA VAL A 156 13.90 6.53 4.04
C VAL A 156 13.89 6.44 2.53
N LEU A 157 13.51 7.52 1.83
CA LEU A 157 13.52 7.57 0.37
C LEU A 157 14.93 7.44 -0.22
N LYS A 158 15.95 8.00 0.44
CA LYS A 158 17.36 7.79 0.06
C LYS A 158 17.79 6.34 0.21
N GLU A 159 17.39 5.67 1.30
CA GLU A 159 17.64 4.25 1.52
C GLU A 159 16.94 3.39 0.45
N PHE A 160 15.69 3.72 0.10
CA PHE A 160 15.01 3.04 -1.00
C PHE A 160 15.77 3.18 -2.32
N CYS A 161 16.25 4.39 -2.63
CA CYS A 161 17.05 4.63 -3.81
C CYS A 161 18.41 3.90 -3.75
N ARG A 162 19.05 3.86 -2.58
CA ARG A 162 20.34 3.19 -2.36
C ARG A 162 20.24 1.70 -2.67
N VAL A 163 19.26 1.01 -2.08
CA VAL A 163 19.13 -0.44 -2.21
C VAL A 163 18.55 -0.89 -3.56
N MET A 164 17.91 -0.02 -4.31
CA MET A 164 17.45 -0.32 -5.66
C MET A 164 18.61 -0.31 -6.65
N LYS A 165 18.58 -1.22 -7.62
CA LYS A 165 19.54 -1.25 -8.75
C LYS A 165 19.30 -0.09 -9.70
N PRO A 166 20.34 0.39 -10.42
CA PRO A 166 20.14 1.24 -11.59
C PRO A 166 19.19 0.57 -12.60
N GLY A 167 18.20 1.30 -13.08
CA GLY A 167 17.10 0.76 -13.90
C GLY A 167 16.02 -0.03 -13.13
N GLY A 168 16.23 -0.29 -11.84
CA GLY A 168 15.20 -0.86 -10.96
C GLY A 168 14.03 0.11 -10.78
N TRP A 169 12.85 -0.41 -10.46
CA TRP A 169 11.65 0.38 -10.33
C TRP A 169 10.83 0.00 -9.08
N GLY A 170 9.90 0.85 -8.71
CA GLY A 170 9.05 0.59 -7.55
C GLY A 170 7.72 1.30 -7.61
N ILE A 171 6.84 0.92 -6.67
CA ILE A 171 5.59 1.62 -6.39
C ILE A 171 5.65 2.11 -4.95
N LEU A 172 5.56 3.43 -4.77
CA LEU A 172 5.60 4.08 -3.47
C LEU A 172 4.30 4.85 -3.26
N GLN A 173 3.35 4.24 -2.55
CA GLN A 173 2.03 4.82 -2.32
C GLN A 173 1.93 5.42 -0.93
N VAL A 174 1.30 6.59 -0.87
CA VAL A 174 0.97 7.32 0.36
C VAL A 174 -0.43 7.91 0.25
N PRO A 175 -1.11 8.22 1.35
CA PRO A 175 -2.31 9.04 1.31
C PRO A 175 -1.95 10.46 0.88
N VAL A 176 -2.61 10.95 -0.16
CA VAL A 176 -2.34 12.28 -0.72
C VAL A 176 -3.57 13.16 -0.62
N ASN A 177 -3.36 14.38 -0.12
CA ASN A 177 -4.38 15.42 -0.20
C ASN A 177 -4.36 16.08 -1.59
N HIS A 178 -5.33 15.72 -2.41
CA HIS A 178 -5.44 16.25 -3.77
C HIS A 178 -5.94 17.70 -3.84
N LYS A 179 -6.36 18.29 -2.73
CA LYS A 179 -6.79 19.68 -2.66
C LYS A 179 -5.61 20.62 -2.42
N ASP A 180 -4.59 20.14 -1.71
CA ASP A 180 -3.42 20.93 -1.35
C ASP A 180 -2.19 20.46 -2.11
N GLY A 181 -1.40 21.40 -2.63
CA GLY A 181 -0.17 21.12 -3.34
C GLY A 181 0.98 20.73 -2.43
N ASP A 182 0.98 21.26 -1.22
CA ASP A 182 2.06 21.12 -0.24
C ASP A 182 1.76 20.02 0.78
N THR A 183 2.80 19.40 1.30
CA THR A 183 2.70 18.42 2.39
C THR A 183 2.48 19.14 3.72
N ALA A 184 1.47 18.72 4.46
CA ALA A 184 1.23 19.17 5.83
C ALA A 184 2.03 18.28 6.79
N GLU A 185 2.99 18.87 7.49
CA GLU A 185 3.80 18.22 8.54
C GLU A 185 4.26 19.25 9.56
N ASP A 186 4.24 18.86 10.83
CA ASP A 186 4.79 19.66 11.93
C ASP A 186 5.29 18.71 13.02
N PRO A 187 6.61 18.71 13.31
CA PRO A 187 7.20 17.83 14.33
C PRO A 187 6.68 18.11 15.76
N ASN A 188 6.09 19.27 16.01
CA ASN A 188 5.51 19.60 17.31
C ASN A 188 4.12 19.00 17.51
N VAL A 189 3.46 18.50 16.47
CA VAL A 189 2.17 17.82 16.58
C VAL A 189 2.41 16.39 17.04
N THR A 190 2.34 16.17 18.36
CA THR A 190 2.56 14.86 19.01
C THR A 190 1.28 14.22 19.54
N ASP A 191 0.21 15.02 19.75
CA ASP A 191 -1.08 14.52 20.21
C ASP A 191 -1.76 13.66 19.14
N PRO A 192 -2.16 12.40 19.45
CA PRO A 192 -2.77 11.50 18.47
C PRO A 192 -4.11 12.01 17.89
N MET A 193 -4.91 12.74 18.66
CA MET A 193 -6.19 13.27 18.18
C MET A 193 -5.97 14.44 17.22
N GLU A 194 -4.95 15.25 17.48
CA GLU A 194 -4.55 16.33 16.59
C GLU A 194 -3.93 15.78 15.30
N ARG A 195 -3.13 14.73 15.36
CA ARG A 195 -2.64 13.99 14.15
C ARG A 195 -3.80 13.44 13.33
N GLU A 196 -4.80 12.82 13.96
CA GLU A 196 -5.98 12.32 13.27
C GLU A 196 -6.73 13.44 12.54
N ARG A 197 -6.85 14.62 13.16
CA ARG A 197 -7.51 15.80 12.56
C ARG A 197 -6.74 16.37 11.38
N LEU A 198 -5.41 16.45 11.48
CA LEU A 198 -4.54 17.10 10.48
C LEU A 198 -4.11 16.11 9.40
N TYR A 199 -3.79 14.87 9.78
CA TYR A 199 -3.12 13.88 8.92
C TYR A 199 -3.96 12.62 8.71
N TRP A 200 -5.24 12.63 9.14
CA TRP A 200 -6.27 11.60 8.94
C TRP A 200 -6.13 10.33 9.78
N GLN A 201 -5.01 10.11 10.49
CA GLN A 201 -4.83 9.01 11.43
C GLN A 201 -3.95 9.44 12.61
N GLN A 202 -4.10 8.74 13.74
CA GLN A 202 -3.42 9.06 15.00
C GLN A 202 -1.92 8.82 14.98
N ASP A 203 -1.46 7.95 14.10
CA ASP A 203 -0.07 7.52 13.92
C ASP A 203 0.59 8.10 12.67
N HIS A 204 -0.12 8.93 11.91
CA HIS A 204 0.49 9.71 10.84
C HIS A 204 1.25 10.91 11.39
N VAL A 205 2.42 11.18 10.86
CA VAL A 205 3.23 12.36 11.18
C VAL A 205 3.18 13.42 10.09
N ARG A 206 2.59 13.07 8.93
CA ARG A 206 2.36 13.97 7.79
C ARG A 206 1.19 13.53 6.93
N LEU A 207 0.71 14.50 6.12
CA LEU A 207 -0.21 14.27 5.02
C LEU A 207 0.36 14.88 3.76
N TYR A 208 0.66 14.04 2.78
CA TYR A 208 1.32 14.46 1.54
C TYR A 208 0.42 15.32 0.65
N GLY A 209 1.00 16.37 0.09
CA GLY A 209 0.39 17.16 -0.97
C GLY A 209 0.70 16.58 -2.35
N HIS A 210 -0.24 16.69 -3.26
CA HIS A 210 -0.12 16.05 -4.59
C HIS A 210 1.01 16.60 -5.47
N LYS A 211 1.48 17.82 -5.21
CA LYS A 211 2.62 18.41 -5.92
C LYS A 211 3.95 18.15 -5.23
N ASP A 212 3.94 18.15 -3.89
CA ASP A 212 5.14 17.99 -3.09
C ASP A 212 5.64 16.54 -3.07
N TYR A 213 4.74 15.56 -2.99
CA TYR A 213 5.14 14.16 -2.91
C TYR A 213 6.00 13.71 -4.11
N PRO A 214 5.59 13.94 -5.37
CA PRO A 214 6.46 13.62 -6.53
C PRO A 214 7.78 14.38 -6.53
N LYS A 215 7.83 15.58 -5.97
CA LYS A 215 9.07 16.36 -5.82
C LYS A 215 10.02 15.70 -4.82
N ARG A 216 9.53 15.24 -3.64
CA ARG A 216 10.33 14.50 -2.64
C ARG A 216 10.93 13.23 -3.23
N LEU A 217 10.16 12.48 -4.03
CA LEU A 217 10.66 11.30 -4.73
C LEU A 217 11.80 11.64 -5.69
N LYS A 218 11.67 12.73 -6.45
CA LYS A 218 12.75 13.21 -7.36
C LYS A 218 13.97 13.68 -6.60
N GLU A 219 13.82 14.38 -5.49
CA GLU A 219 14.90 14.84 -4.62
C GLU A 219 15.70 13.67 -4.01
N ALA A 220 15.06 12.51 -3.82
CA ALA A 220 15.73 11.28 -3.39
C ALA A 220 16.52 10.57 -4.51
N GLY A 221 16.44 11.04 -5.75
CA GLY A 221 17.17 10.50 -6.90
C GLY A 221 16.35 9.64 -7.85
N PHE A 222 15.03 9.60 -7.72
CA PHE A 222 14.17 8.83 -8.61
C PHE A 222 13.69 9.64 -9.82
N GLU A 223 13.53 8.96 -10.94
CA GLU A 223 12.57 9.35 -11.98
C GLU A 223 11.17 8.95 -11.52
N VAL A 224 10.19 9.84 -11.70
CA VAL A 224 8.84 9.66 -11.16
C VAL A 224 7.80 9.73 -12.26
N GLU A 225 7.00 8.69 -12.35
CA GLU A 225 5.81 8.61 -13.20
C GLU A 225 4.56 8.58 -12.31
N VAL A 226 3.68 9.57 -12.48
CA VAL A 226 2.38 9.64 -11.79
C VAL A 226 1.30 9.17 -12.75
N VAL A 227 0.78 7.97 -12.52
CA VAL A 227 -0.18 7.33 -13.43
C VAL A 227 -1.60 7.55 -12.96
N ASP A 228 -2.44 8.09 -13.83
CA ASP A 228 -3.88 8.18 -13.59
C ASP A 228 -4.55 6.84 -13.91
N MET A 229 -5.03 6.15 -12.89
CA MET A 229 -5.69 4.85 -13.03
C MET A 229 -7.04 4.93 -13.75
N LYS A 230 -7.67 6.09 -13.77
CA LYS A 230 -8.88 6.32 -14.56
C LYS A 230 -8.59 6.29 -16.06
N ASP A 231 -7.48 6.91 -16.45
CA ASP A 231 -7.04 6.92 -17.84
C ASP A 231 -6.47 5.56 -18.24
N ALA A 232 -5.66 4.94 -17.37
CA ALA A 232 -5.05 3.64 -17.64
C ALA A 232 -6.05 2.48 -17.77
N LEU A 233 -7.15 2.50 -17.00
CA LEU A 233 -8.15 1.43 -16.97
C LEU A 233 -9.41 1.75 -17.79
N GLY A 234 -9.67 3.03 -18.01
CA GLY A 234 -10.96 3.54 -18.44
C GLY A 234 -12.00 3.58 -17.31
N GLU A 235 -12.95 4.51 -17.42
CA GLU A 235 -13.98 4.79 -16.40
C GLU A 235 -14.75 3.54 -15.95
N ALA A 236 -15.09 2.64 -16.90
CA ALA A 236 -15.87 1.44 -16.61
C ALA A 236 -15.14 0.46 -15.67
N ARG A 237 -13.85 0.17 -15.95
CA ARG A 237 -13.04 -0.70 -15.08
C ARG A 237 -12.70 -0.04 -13.77
N PHE A 238 -12.39 1.26 -13.77
CA PHE A 238 -12.12 2.02 -12.57
C PHE A 238 -13.28 1.92 -11.56
N LYS A 239 -14.53 2.10 -12.03
CA LYS A 239 -15.75 1.90 -11.24
C LYS A 239 -15.94 0.45 -10.83
N ARG A 240 -15.76 -0.49 -11.76
CA ARG A 240 -15.96 -1.92 -11.54
C ARG A 240 -15.00 -2.48 -10.46
N TYR A 241 -13.75 -2.00 -10.41
CA TYR A 241 -12.78 -2.38 -9.38
C TYR A 241 -12.99 -1.61 -8.07
N SER A 242 -13.99 -0.73 -8.01
CA SER A 242 -14.31 0.10 -6.83
C SER A 242 -13.07 0.79 -6.28
N LEU A 243 -12.35 1.53 -7.12
CA LEU A 243 -11.09 2.18 -6.72
C LEU A 243 -11.33 3.46 -5.90
N GLY A 244 -12.55 4.01 -5.91
CA GLY A 244 -12.90 5.15 -5.07
C GLY A 244 -12.10 6.41 -5.40
N GLU A 245 -11.35 6.89 -4.42
CA GLU A 245 -10.46 8.06 -4.54
C GLU A 245 -9.01 7.66 -4.90
N GLU A 246 -8.70 6.36 -4.95
CA GLU A 246 -7.36 5.82 -5.26
C GLU A 246 -7.09 5.86 -6.77
N ARG A 247 -6.92 7.09 -7.26
CA ARG A 247 -6.77 7.39 -8.68
C ARG A 247 -5.32 7.31 -9.16
N TRP A 248 -4.36 7.58 -8.28
CA TRP A 248 -2.99 7.82 -8.68
C TRP A 248 -2.06 6.69 -8.23
N ILE A 249 -1.17 6.25 -9.14
CA ILE A 249 -0.06 5.37 -8.82
C ILE A 249 1.23 6.17 -8.97
N TYR A 250 2.07 6.12 -7.93
CA TYR A 250 3.40 6.73 -7.93
C TYR A 250 4.44 5.65 -8.22
N LYS A 251 4.81 5.54 -9.48
CA LYS A 251 5.90 4.68 -9.92
C LYS A 251 7.20 5.47 -9.90
N VAL A 252 8.23 4.85 -9.36
CA VAL A 252 9.58 5.37 -9.32
C VAL A 252 10.52 4.47 -10.10
N THR A 253 11.55 5.05 -10.70
CA THR A 253 12.64 4.32 -11.35
C THR A 253 13.97 4.93 -10.91
N LYS A 254 14.92 4.11 -10.47
CA LYS A 254 16.28 4.58 -10.25
C LYS A 254 16.95 4.76 -11.62
N PRO A 255 17.47 5.94 -11.97
CA PRO A 255 18.11 6.13 -13.25
C PRO A 255 19.19 5.07 -13.53
N ALA A 256 19.25 4.59 -14.77
CA ALA A 256 20.39 3.83 -15.25
C ALA A 256 21.51 4.85 -15.54
N VAL A 257 22.55 4.82 -14.74
CA VAL A 257 23.70 5.74 -14.89
C VAL A 257 24.36 5.57 -16.25
#